data_85304bed87437075b667f7c484154dbd
#
_entry.id   85304bed87437075b667f7c484154dbd
#
_cell.length_a   1.000
_cell.length_b   1.000
_cell.length_c   1.000
_cell.angle_alpha   90.00
_cell.angle_beta   90.00
_cell.angle_gamma   90.00
#
_symmetry.space_group_name_H-M   'P 1'
#
loop_
_entity.id
_entity.type
_entity.pdbx_description
1 polymer ?
#
loop_
_entity_poly.entity_id
_entity_poly.type
_entity_poly.pdbx_seq_one_letter_code
_entity_poly.pdbx_strand_id
1 'polypeptide(L)'
;MPPDPYGGRPPTSHERQAGAPWDASYRDGPAPWDIGGPQPAVVRVAAAGGFTGTVLDAGCGAGDNALHLASLGLSVLGVDVAETALAIARSRAAERGLAVEFAPADALHLERLGRRFETVLDSGLFHTFDERERARYVASLAAVTAPGGMLHVLCFSDGRPGTGPHPISEGQLRAAFGRPAGWRVVALEPERIHTAHHDDGAPGWLATIERT
;
A
#
# COMPACT_ATOMS: atom_id res chain seq x y z
N MET A 1 27.68 -17.75 5.24
CA MET A 1 27.21 -16.64 4.42
C MET A 1 26.23 -15.81 5.26
N PRO A 2 26.28 -14.50 5.21
CA PRO A 2 25.21 -13.70 5.84
C PRO A 2 23.86 -14.08 5.22
N PRO A 3 22.76 -14.04 5.98
CA PRO A 3 21.43 -14.30 5.44
C PRO A 3 21.11 -13.32 4.30
N ASP A 4 20.37 -13.80 3.30
CA ASP A 4 19.90 -12.96 2.20
C ASP A 4 18.95 -11.88 2.76
N PRO A 5 19.31 -10.59 2.63
CA PRO A 5 18.51 -9.51 3.22
C PRO A 5 17.17 -9.30 2.51
N TYR A 6 16.96 -9.92 1.34
CA TYR A 6 15.73 -9.83 0.54
C TYR A 6 14.84 -11.07 0.64
N GLY A 7 15.23 -12.08 1.47
CA GLY A 7 14.40 -13.27 1.67
C GLY A 7 14.19 -14.12 0.42
N GLY A 8 15.13 -14.15 -0.51
CA GLY A 8 15.07 -14.92 -1.75
C GLY A 8 14.34 -14.22 -2.91
N ARG A 9 13.79 -13.01 -2.70
CA ARG A 9 13.20 -12.22 -3.78
C ARG A 9 14.22 -11.25 -4.39
N PRO A 10 14.09 -10.87 -5.67
CA PRO A 10 14.89 -9.78 -6.22
C PRO A 10 14.51 -8.44 -5.57
N PRO A 11 15.49 -7.53 -5.33
CA PRO A 11 15.20 -6.20 -4.82
C PRO A 11 14.36 -5.40 -5.84
N THR A 12 13.43 -4.59 -5.33
CA THR A 12 12.65 -3.65 -6.15
C THR A 12 13.52 -2.48 -6.62
N SER A 13 13.02 -1.67 -7.57
CA SER A 13 13.72 -0.49 -8.09
C SER A 13 14.10 0.47 -6.97
N HIS A 14 13.18 0.71 -6.03
CA HIS A 14 13.45 1.56 -4.88
C HIS A 14 14.53 0.97 -3.96
N GLU A 15 14.48 -0.32 -3.65
CA GLU A 15 15.51 -0.98 -2.82
C GLU A 15 16.90 -0.95 -3.48
N ARG A 16 16.96 -1.13 -4.81
CA ARG A 16 18.20 -1.00 -5.57
C ARG A 16 18.76 0.43 -5.48
N GLN A 17 17.90 1.43 -5.57
CA GLN A 17 18.28 2.85 -5.48
C GLN A 17 18.70 3.22 -4.06
N ALA A 18 18.00 2.75 -3.04
CA ALA A 18 18.31 2.97 -1.63
C ALA A 18 19.52 2.17 -1.16
N GLY A 19 19.88 1.08 -1.86
CA GLY A 19 20.98 0.18 -1.46
C GLY A 19 20.65 -0.67 -0.23
N ALA A 20 19.37 -0.76 0.17
CA ALA A 20 18.92 -1.45 1.38
C ALA A 20 17.53 -2.07 1.17
N PRO A 21 17.21 -3.20 1.86
CA PRO A 21 15.87 -3.78 1.86
C PRO A 21 14.90 -2.88 2.66
N TRP A 22 13.61 -2.97 2.34
CA TRP A 22 12.54 -2.26 3.06
C TRP A 22 12.60 -2.42 4.57
N ASP A 23 12.95 -3.62 5.05
CA ASP A 23 13.06 -3.95 6.47
C ASP A 23 14.05 -3.05 7.23
N ALA A 24 15.10 -2.57 6.56
CA ALA A 24 16.09 -1.68 7.17
C ALA A 24 15.47 -0.35 7.64
N SER A 25 14.42 0.13 6.97
CA SER A 25 13.75 1.39 7.31
C SER A 25 13.01 1.37 8.66
N TYR A 26 12.81 0.19 9.25
CA TYR A 26 12.07 0.03 10.51
C TYR A 26 12.96 -0.37 11.70
N ARG A 27 14.28 -0.58 11.49
CA ARG A 27 15.16 -1.11 12.54
C ARG A 27 15.58 -0.07 13.58
N ASP A 28 15.81 1.16 13.13
CA ASP A 28 16.37 2.22 13.96
C ASP A 28 15.35 3.29 14.36
N GLY A 29 14.06 2.98 14.24
CA GLY A 29 12.96 3.88 14.57
C GLY A 29 11.83 3.85 13.56
N PRO A 30 10.85 4.74 13.66
CA PRO A 30 9.74 4.81 12.71
C PRO A 30 10.25 5.20 11.32
N ALA A 31 9.73 4.53 10.29
CA ALA A 31 10.04 4.85 8.91
C ALA A 31 9.48 6.26 8.55
N PRO A 32 10.06 6.97 7.56
CA PRO A 32 9.61 8.33 7.20
C PRO A 32 8.13 8.46 6.82
N TRP A 33 7.51 7.39 6.42
CA TRP A 33 6.07 7.29 6.07
C TRP A 33 5.20 6.80 7.24
N ASP A 34 5.78 6.40 8.37
CA ASP A 34 5.07 6.08 9.61
C ASP A 34 4.80 7.39 10.37
N ILE A 35 3.56 7.86 10.32
CA ILE A 35 3.11 9.11 10.97
C ILE A 35 2.48 8.87 12.34
N GLY A 36 2.57 7.64 12.88
CA GLY A 36 1.99 7.26 14.16
C GLY A 36 0.45 7.12 14.14
N GLY A 37 -0.14 7.03 12.97
CA GLY A 37 -1.57 6.88 12.76
C GLY A 37 -1.94 6.64 11.30
N PRO A 38 -3.24 6.39 11.00
CA PRO A 38 -3.70 6.17 9.64
C PRO A 38 -3.56 7.42 8.78
N GLN A 39 -3.37 7.25 7.48
CA GLN A 39 -3.40 8.37 6.54
C GLN A 39 -4.79 9.04 6.57
N PRO A 40 -4.86 10.39 6.63
CA PRO A 40 -6.15 11.11 6.66
C PRO A 40 -7.06 10.77 5.48
N ALA A 41 -6.50 10.51 4.30
CA ALA A 41 -7.23 10.06 3.13
C ALA A 41 -7.94 8.72 3.39
N VAL A 42 -7.26 7.75 4.01
CA VAL A 42 -7.85 6.45 4.37
C VAL A 42 -8.98 6.61 5.37
N VAL A 43 -8.82 7.47 6.38
CA VAL A 43 -9.87 7.79 7.35
C VAL A 43 -11.12 8.34 6.66
N ARG A 44 -10.95 9.28 5.72
CA ARG A 44 -12.09 9.86 4.98
C ARG A 44 -12.79 8.85 4.08
N VAL A 45 -12.02 8.02 3.35
CA VAL A 45 -12.59 6.95 2.51
C VAL A 45 -13.38 5.96 3.37
N ALA A 46 -12.85 5.56 4.52
CA ALA A 46 -13.52 4.67 5.46
C ALA A 46 -14.82 5.28 6.01
N ALA A 47 -14.78 6.55 6.44
CA ALA A 47 -15.96 7.26 6.93
C ALA A 47 -17.05 7.43 5.86
N ALA A 48 -16.67 7.49 4.58
CA ALA A 48 -17.60 7.52 3.44
C ALA A 48 -18.12 6.12 3.02
N GLY A 49 -17.74 5.04 3.75
CA GLY A 49 -18.16 3.68 3.42
C GLY A 49 -17.42 3.06 2.22
N GLY A 50 -16.23 3.59 1.88
CA GLY A 50 -15.44 3.12 0.74
C GLY A 50 -14.76 1.77 0.94
N PHE A 51 -14.73 1.24 2.17
CA PHE A 51 -14.21 -0.08 2.49
C PHE A 51 -15.36 -1.01 2.87
N THR A 52 -15.46 -2.13 2.19
CA THR A 52 -16.51 -3.14 2.42
C THR A 52 -15.93 -4.56 2.37
N GLY A 53 -16.60 -5.50 3.03
CA GLY A 53 -16.21 -6.91 3.02
C GLY A 53 -14.85 -7.18 3.66
N THR A 54 -14.10 -8.10 3.06
CA THR A 54 -12.71 -8.37 3.47
C THR A 54 -11.75 -7.39 2.81
N VAL A 55 -10.79 -6.87 3.56
CA VAL A 55 -9.85 -5.83 3.12
C VAL A 55 -8.42 -6.37 3.10
N LEU A 56 -7.70 -6.09 2.02
CA LEU A 56 -6.24 -6.25 1.94
C LEU A 56 -5.58 -4.88 2.04
N ASP A 57 -4.65 -4.69 2.98
CA ASP A 57 -3.73 -3.55 3.02
C ASP A 57 -2.37 -4.00 2.46
N ALA A 58 -2.09 -3.65 1.20
CA ALA A 58 -0.92 -4.08 0.45
C ALA A 58 0.26 -3.13 0.69
N GLY A 59 1.34 -3.64 1.29
CA GLY A 59 2.45 -2.82 1.78
C GLY A 59 2.05 -2.08 3.06
N CYS A 60 1.49 -2.80 4.03
CA CYS A 60 0.87 -2.21 5.22
C CYS A 60 1.85 -1.55 6.19
N GLY A 61 3.17 -1.77 6.03
CA GLY A 61 4.18 -1.26 6.93
C GLY A 61 3.89 -1.62 8.39
N ALA A 62 3.97 -0.65 9.29
CA ALA A 62 3.67 -0.79 10.72
C ALA A 62 2.15 -0.88 11.05
N GLY A 63 1.28 -1.00 10.03
CA GLY A 63 -0.10 -1.43 10.14
C GLY A 63 -1.13 -0.35 10.51
N ASP A 64 -0.79 0.93 10.56
CA ASP A 64 -1.72 1.94 11.08
C ASP A 64 -3.03 2.07 10.30
N ASN A 65 -2.99 1.96 8.96
CA ASN A 65 -4.21 1.95 8.15
C ASN A 65 -5.03 0.67 8.40
N ALA A 66 -4.39 -0.50 8.40
CA ALA A 66 -5.05 -1.78 8.68
C ALA A 66 -5.71 -1.79 10.07
N LEU A 67 -5.02 -1.28 11.10
CA LEU A 67 -5.53 -1.16 12.46
C LEU A 67 -6.73 -0.21 12.54
N HIS A 68 -6.68 0.92 11.81
CA HIS A 68 -7.82 1.83 11.74
C HIS A 68 -9.04 1.14 11.11
N LEU A 69 -8.87 0.47 9.97
CA LEU A 69 -9.97 -0.23 9.31
C LEU A 69 -10.55 -1.36 10.17
N ALA A 70 -9.69 -2.10 10.88
CA ALA A 70 -10.14 -3.13 11.82
C ALA A 70 -10.89 -2.55 13.02
N SER A 71 -10.51 -1.36 13.51
CA SER A 71 -11.24 -0.68 14.59
C SER A 71 -12.68 -0.28 14.22
N LEU A 72 -12.95 -0.21 12.90
CA LEU A 72 -14.30 0.01 12.35
C LEU A 72 -15.08 -1.29 12.13
N GLY A 73 -14.53 -2.45 12.56
CA GLY A 73 -15.17 -3.76 12.45
C GLY A 73 -14.94 -4.49 11.13
N LEU A 74 -14.02 -4.00 10.28
CA LEU A 74 -13.68 -4.68 9.02
C LEU A 74 -12.72 -5.85 9.27
N SER A 75 -12.85 -6.92 8.46
CA SER A 75 -11.88 -8.03 8.44
C SER A 75 -10.71 -7.63 7.56
N VAL A 76 -9.51 -7.44 8.14
CA VAL A 76 -8.35 -6.91 7.46
C VAL A 76 -7.18 -7.89 7.48
N LEU A 77 -6.54 -8.08 6.33
CA LEU A 77 -5.21 -8.65 6.18
C LEU A 77 -4.23 -7.55 5.77
N GLY A 78 -3.23 -7.27 6.60
CA GLY A 78 -2.09 -6.44 6.22
C GLY A 78 -0.94 -7.30 5.73
N VAL A 79 -0.33 -6.94 4.59
CA VAL A 79 0.86 -7.65 4.08
C VAL A 79 2.00 -6.69 3.79
N ASP A 80 3.21 -7.13 4.11
CA ASP A 80 4.45 -6.41 3.82
C ASP A 80 5.61 -7.40 3.63
N VAL A 81 6.70 -6.97 3.01
CA VAL A 81 7.95 -7.76 2.92
C VAL A 81 8.88 -7.52 4.13
N ALA A 82 8.65 -6.45 4.89
CA ALA A 82 9.45 -6.05 6.04
C ALA A 82 8.92 -6.74 7.31
N GLU A 83 9.61 -7.79 7.77
CA GLU A 83 9.18 -8.53 8.97
C GLU A 83 9.26 -7.67 10.25
N THR A 84 10.23 -6.73 10.31
CA THR A 84 10.30 -5.75 11.41
C THR A 84 9.05 -4.88 11.46
N ALA A 85 8.55 -4.41 10.32
CA ALA A 85 7.30 -3.65 10.24
C ALA A 85 6.09 -4.48 10.70
N LEU A 86 6.00 -5.74 10.23
CA LEU A 86 4.93 -6.66 10.62
C LEU A 86 4.96 -7.00 12.12
N ALA A 87 6.15 -7.11 12.72
CA ALA A 87 6.28 -7.30 14.17
C ALA A 87 5.74 -6.09 14.95
N ILE A 88 6.04 -4.87 14.49
CA ILE A 88 5.48 -3.63 15.06
C ILE A 88 3.95 -3.61 14.88
N ALA A 89 3.44 -3.95 13.70
CA ALA A 89 2.00 -4.00 13.43
C ALA A 89 1.25 -4.96 14.36
N ARG A 90 1.81 -6.17 14.56
CA ARG A 90 1.25 -7.17 15.49
C ARG A 90 1.25 -6.68 16.94
N SER A 91 2.33 -6.02 17.40
CA SER A 91 2.39 -5.41 18.74
C SER A 91 1.32 -4.36 18.93
N ARG A 92 1.20 -3.42 17.97
CA ARG A 92 0.17 -2.37 17.98
C ARG A 92 -1.25 -2.94 17.97
N ALA A 93 -1.50 -4.04 17.24
CA ALA A 93 -2.78 -4.73 17.25
C ALA A 93 -3.12 -5.31 18.63
N ALA A 94 -2.15 -6.00 19.25
CA ALA A 94 -2.31 -6.58 20.59
C ALA A 94 -2.56 -5.52 21.64
N GLU A 95 -1.80 -4.40 21.64
CA GLU A 95 -1.95 -3.28 22.55
C GLU A 95 -3.34 -2.62 22.47
N ARG A 96 -3.94 -2.59 21.24
CA ARG A 96 -5.26 -2.01 20.98
C ARG A 96 -6.40 -3.02 21.10
N GLY A 97 -6.09 -4.32 21.33
CA GLY A 97 -7.09 -5.39 21.39
C GLY A 97 -7.81 -5.62 20.06
N LEU A 98 -7.12 -5.37 18.93
CA LEU A 98 -7.69 -5.50 17.60
C LEU A 98 -7.31 -6.83 16.95
N ALA A 99 -8.29 -7.51 16.34
CA ALA A 99 -8.07 -8.73 15.57
C ALA A 99 -7.73 -8.36 14.11
N VAL A 100 -6.42 -8.30 13.79
CA VAL A 100 -5.90 -8.08 12.43
C VAL A 100 -4.91 -9.18 12.10
N GLU A 101 -5.06 -9.74 10.90
CA GLU A 101 -4.07 -10.69 10.36
C GLU A 101 -2.93 -9.90 9.70
N PHE A 102 -1.66 -10.22 10.04
CA PHE A 102 -0.48 -9.65 9.39
C PHE A 102 0.41 -10.79 8.89
N ALA A 103 0.74 -10.77 7.59
CA ALA A 103 1.52 -11.82 6.94
C ALA A 103 2.61 -11.25 6.02
N PRO A 104 3.78 -11.91 5.93
CA PRO A 104 4.80 -11.56 4.95
C PRO A 104 4.30 -11.91 3.54
N ALA A 105 4.35 -10.94 2.62
CA ALA A 105 4.08 -11.19 1.22
C ALA A 105 4.79 -10.16 0.32
N ASP A 106 5.21 -10.62 -0.86
CA ASP A 106 5.71 -9.77 -1.93
C ASP A 106 4.52 -9.21 -2.73
N ALA A 107 4.35 -7.90 -2.73
CA ALA A 107 3.26 -7.22 -3.44
C ALA A 107 3.27 -7.50 -4.96
N LEU A 108 4.43 -7.82 -5.53
CA LEU A 108 4.54 -8.22 -6.94
C LEU A 108 4.03 -9.66 -7.19
N HIS A 109 3.60 -10.37 -6.14
CA HIS A 109 3.18 -11.78 -6.17
C HIS A 109 2.03 -12.08 -5.19
N LEU A 110 1.04 -11.18 -5.06
CA LEU A 110 -0.11 -11.33 -4.15
C LEU A 110 -0.99 -12.54 -4.49
N GLU A 111 -0.95 -13.05 -5.73
CA GLU A 111 -1.64 -14.28 -6.12
C GLU A 111 -1.28 -15.49 -5.24
N ARG A 112 -0.11 -15.45 -4.62
CA ARG A 112 0.35 -16.50 -3.67
C ARG A 112 -0.44 -16.53 -2.37
N LEU A 113 -1.20 -15.48 -2.05
CA LEU A 113 -2.11 -15.48 -0.89
C LEU A 113 -3.25 -16.47 -1.06
N GLY A 114 -3.60 -16.87 -2.33
CA GLY A 114 -4.70 -17.80 -2.61
C GLY A 114 -6.07 -17.31 -2.17
N ARG A 115 -6.21 -16.00 -1.94
CA ARG A 115 -7.43 -15.34 -1.42
C ARG A 115 -7.81 -14.17 -2.32
N ARG A 116 -9.08 -13.76 -2.26
CA ARG A 116 -9.56 -12.52 -2.88
C ARG A 116 -10.24 -11.64 -1.84
N PHE A 117 -10.22 -10.35 -2.10
CA PHE A 117 -10.72 -9.31 -1.20
C PHE A 117 -11.72 -8.43 -1.95
N GLU A 118 -12.76 -8.00 -1.26
CA GLU A 118 -13.75 -7.05 -1.78
C GLU A 118 -13.17 -5.64 -1.87
N THR A 119 -12.25 -5.31 -0.96
CA THR A 119 -11.54 -4.03 -1.02
C THR A 119 -10.04 -4.24 -0.85
N VAL A 120 -9.24 -3.52 -1.63
CA VAL A 120 -7.78 -3.47 -1.51
C VAL A 120 -7.35 -2.02 -1.28
N LEU A 121 -6.42 -1.82 -0.37
CA LEU A 121 -5.75 -0.55 -0.12
C LEU A 121 -4.29 -0.64 -0.56
N ASP A 122 -3.84 0.34 -1.30
CA ASP A 122 -2.44 0.70 -1.51
C ASP A 122 -2.23 2.11 -0.96
N SER A 123 -1.50 2.23 0.12
CA SER A 123 -1.15 3.52 0.71
C SER A 123 0.35 3.74 0.68
N GLY A 124 0.84 4.30 -0.41
CA GLY A 124 2.25 4.67 -0.55
C GLY A 124 3.14 3.62 -1.21
N LEU A 125 2.60 2.54 -1.76
CA LEU A 125 3.40 1.47 -2.37
C LEU A 125 3.56 1.64 -3.88
N PHE A 126 2.50 1.98 -4.63
CA PHE A 126 2.49 2.05 -6.10
C PHE A 126 3.61 2.93 -6.68
N HIS A 127 3.89 4.07 -6.04
CA HIS A 127 4.91 5.01 -6.50
C HIS A 127 6.35 4.59 -6.14
N THR A 128 6.54 3.46 -5.47
CA THR A 128 7.89 2.94 -5.18
C THR A 128 8.42 2.03 -6.29
N PHE A 129 7.54 1.62 -7.20
CA PHE A 129 7.84 0.73 -8.30
C PHE A 129 8.20 1.48 -9.59
N ASP A 130 9.16 0.95 -10.36
CA ASP A 130 9.38 1.40 -11.73
C ASP A 130 8.25 0.94 -12.67
N GLU A 131 8.28 1.34 -13.93
CA GLU A 131 7.22 1.05 -14.89
C GLU A 131 6.98 -0.47 -15.09
N ARG A 132 8.05 -1.28 -15.11
CA ARG A 132 7.96 -2.74 -15.28
C ARG A 132 7.37 -3.39 -14.03
N GLU A 133 7.80 -2.94 -12.86
CA GLU A 133 7.30 -3.42 -11.58
C GLU A 133 5.83 -3.01 -11.38
N ARG A 134 5.45 -1.77 -11.75
CA ARG A 134 4.04 -1.33 -11.72
C ARG A 134 3.13 -2.22 -12.57
N ALA A 135 3.55 -2.59 -13.78
CA ALA A 135 2.75 -3.49 -14.62
C ALA A 135 2.54 -4.86 -13.94
N ARG A 136 3.57 -5.41 -13.28
CA ARG A 136 3.46 -6.66 -12.51
C ARG A 136 2.58 -6.49 -11.28
N TYR A 137 2.74 -5.39 -10.58
CA TYR A 137 1.95 -5.09 -9.39
C TYR A 137 0.45 -4.92 -9.71
N VAL A 138 0.11 -4.23 -10.78
CA VAL A 138 -1.29 -4.12 -11.26
C VAL A 138 -1.89 -5.50 -11.57
N ALA A 139 -1.12 -6.39 -12.20
CA ALA A 139 -1.56 -7.77 -12.44
C ALA A 139 -1.71 -8.56 -11.13
N SER A 140 -0.80 -8.37 -10.18
CA SER A 140 -0.83 -8.98 -8.84
C SER A 140 -2.06 -8.52 -8.05
N LEU A 141 -2.36 -7.22 -8.06
CA LEU A 141 -3.59 -6.66 -7.47
C LEU A 141 -4.86 -7.24 -8.11
N ALA A 142 -4.87 -7.40 -9.45
CA ALA A 142 -6.01 -7.98 -10.16
C ALA A 142 -6.28 -9.44 -9.77
N ALA A 143 -5.25 -10.19 -9.40
CA ALA A 143 -5.40 -11.58 -8.98
C ALA A 143 -6.08 -11.73 -7.62
N VAL A 144 -5.93 -10.73 -6.73
CA VAL A 144 -6.46 -10.76 -5.36
C VAL A 144 -7.68 -9.87 -5.14
N THR A 145 -8.05 -9.04 -6.09
CA THR A 145 -9.28 -8.25 -6.00
C THR A 145 -10.44 -9.03 -6.59
N ALA A 146 -11.54 -9.15 -5.86
CA ALA A 146 -12.74 -9.81 -6.34
C ALA A 146 -13.34 -9.07 -7.56
N PRO A 147 -14.01 -9.74 -8.50
CA PRO A 147 -14.76 -9.03 -9.54
C PRO A 147 -15.77 -8.06 -8.92
N GLY A 148 -15.81 -6.82 -9.40
CA GLY A 148 -16.58 -5.73 -8.80
C GLY A 148 -15.99 -5.16 -7.51
N GLY A 149 -14.88 -5.72 -7.02
CA GLY A 149 -14.18 -5.21 -5.85
C GLY A 149 -13.48 -3.87 -6.11
N MET A 150 -13.20 -3.16 -5.04
CA MET A 150 -12.63 -1.81 -5.07
C MET A 150 -11.15 -1.81 -4.69
N LEU A 151 -10.35 -1.00 -5.37
CA LEU A 151 -8.97 -0.69 -5.03
C LEU A 151 -8.85 0.81 -4.78
N HIS A 152 -8.32 1.18 -3.61
CA HIS A 152 -7.94 2.55 -3.30
C HIS A 152 -6.42 2.67 -3.36
N VAL A 153 -5.92 3.57 -4.21
CA VAL A 153 -4.48 3.86 -4.35
C VAL A 153 -4.21 5.29 -3.90
N LEU A 154 -3.39 5.43 -2.87
CA LEU A 154 -2.85 6.70 -2.41
C LEU A 154 -1.37 6.75 -2.77
N CYS A 155 -0.98 7.58 -3.74
CA CYS A 155 0.39 7.65 -4.23
C CYS A 155 0.87 9.09 -4.44
N PHE A 156 2.18 9.34 -4.40
CA PHE A 156 2.74 10.65 -4.72
C PHE A 156 2.44 11.03 -6.17
N SER A 157 2.10 12.31 -6.37
CA SER A 157 1.91 12.90 -7.69
C SER A 157 3.19 13.59 -8.20
N ASP A 158 3.27 13.79 -9.51
CA ASP A 158 4.35 14.50 -10.19
C ASP A 158 4.23 16.02 -10.11
N GLY A 159 3.26 16.52 -9.36
CA GLY A 159 2.98 17.95 -9.23
C GLY A 159 4.09 18.79 -8.56
N ARG A 160 5.11 18.16 -7.96
CA ARG A 160 6.26 18.83 -7.35
C ARG A 160 7.54 17.99 -7.53
N PRO A 161 8.65 18.59 -7.99
CA PRO A 161 9.93 17.89 -8.09
C PRO A 161 10.40 17.36 -6.73
N GLY A 162 11.00 16.17 -6.72
CA GLY A 162 11.54 15.56 -5.52
C GLY A 162 10.54 14.92 -4.58
N THR A 163 9.30 14.75 -4.99
CA THR A 163 8.25 14.08 -4.21
C THR A 163 8.35 12.56 -4.42
N GLY A 164 9.03 11.88 -3.52
CA GLY A 164 9.13 10.41 -3.51
C GLY A 164 9.97 9.78 -4.63
N PRO A 165 10.07 8.44 -4.64
CA PRO A 165 10.98 7.74 -5.56
C PRO A 165 10.56 7.76 -7.03
N HIS A 166 9.26 7.62 -7.33
CA HIS A 166 8.70 7.63 -8.68
C HIS A 166 7.35 8.34 -8.67
N PRO A 167 7.31 9.70 -8.65
CA PRO A 167 6.05 10.45 -8.67
C PRO A 167 5.21 10.09 -9.90
N ILE A 168 3.90 10.01 -9.71
CA ILE A 168 2.96 9.46 -10.68
C ILE A 168 2.12 10.57 -11.29
N SER A 169 2.05 10.66 -12.62
CA SER A 169 1.11 11.52 -13.30
C SER A 169 -0.30 10.92 -13.34
N GLU A 170 -1.32 11.78 -13.49
CA GLU A 170 -2.69 11.32 -13.73
C GLU A 170 -2.77 10.36 -14.92
N GLY A 171 -2.08 10.68 -16.02
CA GLY A 171 -2.05 9.84 -17.22
C GLY A 171 -1.47 8.45 -16.97
N GLN A 172 -0.43 8.34 -16.16
CA GLN A 172 0.16 7.06 -15.77
C GLN A 172 -0.79 6.19 -14.94
N LEU A 173 -1.52 6.78 -13.97
CA LEU A 173 -2.54 6.07 -13.18
C LEU A 173 -3.66 5.55 -14.08
N ARG A 174 -4.20 6.39 -14.96
CA ARG A 174 -5.28 6.00 -15.88
C ARG A 174 -4.83 4.94 -16.88
N ALA A 175 -3.57 4.98 -17.33
CA ALA A 175 -3.00 3.97 -18.21
C ALA A 175 -2.79 2.63 -17.48
N ALA A 176 -2.27 2.65 -16.25
CA ALA A 176 -2.03 1.46 -15.46
C ALA A 176 -3.32 0.70 -15.09
N PHE A 177 -4.37 1.44 -14.72
CA PHE A 177 -5.66 0.89 -14.28
C PHE A 177 -6.76 1.06 -15.33
N GLY A 178 -6.42 0.82 -16.60
CA GLY A 178 -7.36 0.83 -17.71
C GLY A 178 -8.08 -0.51 -17.93
N ARG A 179 -9.12 -0.50 -18.77
CA ARG A 179 -9.89 -1.70 -19.14
C ARG A 179 -9.05 -2.88 -19.66
N PRO A 180 -7.97 -2.67 -20.46
CA PRO A 180 -7.13 -3.79 -20.91
C PRO A 180 -6.47 -4.56 -19.77
N ALA A 181 -6.23 -3.90 -18.64
CA ALA A 181 -5.69 -4.53 -17.41
C ALA A 181 -6.81 -5.07 -16.49
N GLY A 182 -8.09 -4.98 -16.90
CA GLY A 182 -9.24 -5.45 -16.14
C GLY A 182 -9.66 -4.49 -15.02
N TRP A 183 -9.47 -3.19 -15.22
CA TRP A 183 -9.78 -2.16 -14.23
C TRP A 183 -10.57 -1.00 -14.84
N ARG A 184 -11.28 -0.26 -13.98
CA ARG A 184 -11.96 0.97 -14.31
C ARG A 184 -11.71 2.02 -13.23
N VAL A 185 -11.02 3.10 -13.56
CA VAL A 185 -10.87 4.25 -12.66
C VAL A 185 -12.23 4.91 -12.48
N VAL A 186 -12.76 4.87 -11.26
CA VAL A 186 -14.06 5.45 -10.88
C VAL A 186 -13.89 6.91 -10.49
N ALA A 187 -12.89 7.20 -9.66
CA ALA A 187 -12.51 8.55 -9.26
C ALA A 187 -10.99 8.69 -9.19
N LEU A 188 -10.49 9.87 -9.45
CA LEU A 188 -9.08 10.23 -9.30
C LEU A 188 -9.02 11.69 -8.87
N GLU A 189 -8.56 11.91 -7.65
CA GLU A 189 -8.62 13.21 -6.99
C GLU A 189 -7.23 13.61 -6.50
N PRO A 190 -6.85 14.91 -6.59
CA PRO A 190 -5.69 15.44 -5.90
C PRO A 190 -5.83 15.19 -4.38
N GLU A 191 -4.75 14.72 -3.77
CA GLU A 191 -4.72 14.37 -2.38
C GLU A 191 -3.37 14.73 -1.75
N ARG A 192 -3.23 14.55 -0.44
CA ARG A 192 -1.98 14.67 0.28
C ARG A 192 -1.60 13.37 0.96
N ILE A 193 -0.32 13.01 0.85
CA ILE A 193 0.27 11.91 1.61
C ILE A 193 1.08 12.51 2.74
N HIS A 194 0.71 12.17 3.97
CA HIS A 194 1.42 12.62 5.15
C HIS A 194 2.65 11.74 5.39
N THR A 195 3.77 12.37 5.67
CA THR A 195 5.04 11.74 6.03
C THR A 195 5.75 12.57 7.09
N ALA A 196 6.75 12.01 7.77
CA ALA A 196 7.56 12.72 8.73
C ALA A 196 8.36 13.91 8.14
N HIS A 197 8.46 13.99 6.81
CA HIS A 197 9.21 15.04 6.09
C HIS A 197 8.34 16.14 5.50
N HIS A 198 7.02 16.05 5.63
CA HIS A 198 6.07 16.99 5.04
C HIS A 198 4.97 17.33 6.04
N ASP A 199 5.11 18.43 6.76
CA ASP A 199 4.19 18.86 7.83
C ASP A 199 2.73 18.92 7.36
N ASP A 200 2.47 19.46 6.14
CA ASP A 200 1.15 19.54 5.54
C ASP A 200 0.84 18.40 4.54
N GLY A 201 1.67 17.34 4.54
CA GLY A 201 1.62 16.28 3.54
C GLY A 201 2.21 16.69 2.19
N ALA A 202 2.65 15.70 1.42
CA ALA A 202 3.14 15.87 0.04
C ALA A 202 2.00 15.74 -0.98
N PRO A 203 2.09 16.42 -2.15
CA PRO A 203 1.12 16.25 -3.22
C PRO A 203 1.02 14.78 -3.67
N GLY A 204 -0.20 14.31 -3.80
CA GLY A 204 -0.52 12.93 -4.18
C GLY A 204 -1.79 12.83 -4.99
N TRP A 205 -2.13 11.60 -5.31
CA TRP A 205 -3.39 11.18 -5.90
C TRP A 205 -4.08 10.19 -4.99
N LEU A 206 -5.39 10.33 -4.83
CA LEU A 206 -6.27 9.28 -4.35
C LEU A 206 -7.08 8.75 -5.54
N ALA A 207 -6.82 7.51 -5.93
CA ALA A 207 -7.56 6.84 -6.98
C ALA A 207 -8.50 5.80 -6.38
N THR A 208 -9.77 5.83 -6.79
CA THR A 208 -10.77 4.80 -6.53
C THR A 208 -11.00 4.03 -7.83
N ILE A 209 -10.75 2.75 -7.79
CA ILE A 209 -10.61 1.90 -8.98
C ILE A 209 -11.44 0.64 -8.75
N GLU A 210 -12.23 0.24 -9.76
CA GLU A 210 -13.05 -0.97 -9.71
C GLU A 210 -12.42 -2.09 -10.55
N ARG A 211 -12.48 -3.30 -10.03
CA ARG A 211 -12.10 -4.53 -10.75
C ARG A 211 -13.24 -4.95 -11.68
N THR A 212 -13.00 -4.97 -12.99
CA THR A 212 -14.01 -5.29 -14.02
C THR A 212 -13.99 -6.76 -14.42
#